data_2ea65e76256470c535dbc8bc5e32460d
#
_entry.id   2ea65e76256470c535dbc8bc5e32460d
#
_cell.length_a   1.000
_cell.length_b   1.000
_cell.length_c   1.000
_cell.angle_alpha   90.00
_cell.angle_beta   90.00
_cell.angle_gamma   90.00
#
_symmetry.space_group_name_H-M   'P 1'
#
loop_
_entity.id
_entity.type
_entity.pdbx_description
1 polymer ?
#
loop_
_entity_poly.entity_id
_entity_poly.type
_entity_poly.pdbx_seq_one_letter_code
_entity_poly.pdbx_strand_id
1 'polypeptide(L)'
;GDAEPCVFIHYSDSNIREKTLLETMKSPLFMAYHDGQPFNDNMLRPCPMLENPEKLRAMVKSSGAHSTDLQSPETVDHLCAKCDRYAAEWKPTADKLWAENRAEHDAK
;
A
#
# COMPACT_ATOMS: atom_id res chain seq x y z
N GLY A 1 -8.11 0.06 -19.00
CA GLY A 1 -9.11 0.76 -18.20
C GLY A 1 -9.14 0.38 -16.73
N ASP A 2 -8.25 -0.51 -16.27
CA ASP A 2 -8.15 -0.84 -14.84
C ASP A 2 -7.66 0.37 -14.05
N ALA A 3 -8.34 0.66 -12.95
CA ALA A 3 -7.99 1.76 -12.06
C ALA A 3 -7.18 1.25 -10.88
N GLU A 4 -6.05 1.90 -10.63
CA GLU A 4 -5.12 1.55 -9.55
C GLU A 4 -5.07 2.67 -8.52
N PRO A 5 -5.05 2.35 -7.19
CA PRO A 5 -5.05 3.39 -6.15
C PRO A 5 -3.71 4.11 -6.00
N CYS A 6 -2.63 3.55 -6.53
CA CYS A 6 -1.28 4.11 -6.45
C CYS A 6 -0.52 3.74 -7.72
N VAL A 7 0.34 4.63 -8.19
CA VAL A 7 1.13 4.42 -9.40
C VAL A 7 2.06 3.19 -9.31
N PHE A 8 2.41 2.78 -8.10
CA PHE A 8 3.29 1.62 -7.87
C PHE A 8 2.55 0.35 -7.46
N ILE A 9 1.24 0.41 -7.28
CA ILE A 9 0.42 -0.75 -6.88
C ILE A 9 -0.37 -1.23 -8.10
N HIS A 10 0.05 -2.33 -8.70
CA HIS A 10 -0.51 -2.86 -9.93
C HIS A 10 -1.60 -3.90 -9.66
N TYR A 11 -2.58 -3.50 -8.85
CA TYR A 11 -3.78 -4.26 -8.54
C TYR A 11 -5.00 -3.37 -8.70
N SER A 12 -6.10 -3.97 -9.17
CA SER A 12 -7.34 -3.24 -9.40
C SER A 12 -8.56 -4.11 -9.11
N ASP A 13 -9.61 -3.48 -8.61
CA ASP A 13 -10.94 -4.08 -8.48
C ASP A 13 -11.98 -3.33 -9.32
N SER A 14 -11.55 -2.38 -10.16
CA SER A 14 -12.46 -1.53 -10.92
C SER A 14 -11.89 -1.16 -12.28
N ASN A 15 -12.77 -1.12 -13.30
CA ASN A 15 -12.42 -0.70 -14.65
C ASN A 15 -13.30 0.48 -15.05
N ILE A 16 -12.69 1.56 -15.53
CA ILE A 16 -13.41 2.80 -15.92
C ILE A 16 -14.32 2.64 -17.12
N ARG A 17 -14.19 1.54 -17.87
CA ARG A 17 -15.12 1.20 -18.96
C ARG A 17 -16.43 0.64 -18.46
N GLU A 18 -16.46 0.12 -17.23
CA GLU A 18 -17.60 -0.54 -16.60
C GLU A 18 -18.24 0.30 -15.49
N LYS A 19 -17.46 1.21 -14.90
CA LYS A 19 -17.85 2.03 -13.75
C LYS A 19 -17.52 3.50 -14.00
N THR A 20 -18.31 4.38 -13.39
CA THR A 20 -17.97 5.82 -13.37
C THR A 20 -16.73 6.06 -12.51
N LEU A 21 -16.10 7.21 -12.66
CA LEU A 21 -14.98 7.60 -11.82
C LEU A 21 -15.36 7.61 -10.33
N LEU A 22 -16.54 8.15 -10.00
CA LEU A 22 -17.02 8.20 -8.63
C LEU A 22 -17.21 6.79 -8.04
N GLU A 23 -17.81 5.87 -8.79
CA GLU A 23 -17.97 4.49 -8.37
C GLU A 23 -16.61 3.80 -8.15
N THR A 24 -15.66 4.07 -9.04
CA THR A 24 -14.28 3.55 -8.94
C THR A 24 -13.60 4.05 -7.66
N MET A 25 -13.72 5.33 -7.34
CA MET A 25 -13.15 5.91 -6.12
C MET A 25 -13.78 5.35 -4.84
N LYS A 26 -14.98 4.79 -4.94
CA LYS A 26 -15.69 4.15 -3.81
C LYS A 26 -15.58 2.64 -3.81
N SER A 27 -14.76 2.05 -4.70
CA SER A 27 -14.57 0.60 -4.74
C SER A 27 -13.93 0.09 -3.44
N PRO A 28 -14.08 -1.21 -3.12
CA PRO A 28 -13.47 -1.79 -1.93
C PRO A 28 -11.97 -1.54 -1.82
N LEU A 29 -11.22 -1.65 -2.92
CA LEU A 29 -9.77 -1.42 -2.92
C LEU A 29 -9.44 0.06 -2.64
N PHE A 30 -10.09 0.99 -3.35
CA PHE A 30 -9.87 2.42 -3.14
C PHE A 30 -10.26 2.87 -1.74
N MET A 31 -11.37 2.36 -1.22
CA MET A 31 -11.80 2.68 0.13
C MET A 31 -10.88 2.08 1.20
N ALA A 32 -10.38 0.87 0.98
CA ALA A 32 -9.39 0.27 1.89
C ALA A 32 -8.10 1.11 1.92
N TYR A 33 -7.68 1.60 0.75
CA TYR A 33 -6.51 2.48 0.64
C TYR A 33 -6.73 3.81 1.37
N HIS A 34 -7.88 4.41 1.17
CA HIS A 34 -8.26 5.67 1.85
C HIS A 34 -8.36 5.48 3.36
N ASP A 35 -9.11 4.47 3.80
CA ASP A 35 -9.40 4.26 5.22
C ASP A 35 -8.18 3.76 6.00
N GLY A 36 -7.24 3.09 5.32
CA GLY A 36 -6.03 2.58 5.94
C GLY A 36 -4.97 3.62 6.24
N GLN A 37 -5.12 4.82 5.71
CA GLN A 37 -4.12 5.87 5.92
C GLN A 37 -4.27 6.55 7.29
N PRO A 38 -3.14 6.88 7.94
CA PRO A 38 -1.77 6.53 7.56
C PRO A 38 -1.49 5.04 7.80
N PHE A 39 -0.79 4.40 6.87
CA PHE A 39 -0.47 2.96 6.97
C PHE A 39 0.53 2.64 8.08
N ASN A 40 1.18 3.66 8.61
CA ASN A 40 2.10 3.54 9.72
C ASN A 40 2.19 4.87 10.44
N ASP A 41 2.29 4.84 11.76
CA ASP A 41 2.49 6.07 12.55
C ASP A 41 3.86 6.69 12.30
N ASN A 42 4.83 5.88 11.89
CA ASN A 42 6.15 6.34 11.50
C ASN A 42 6.14 6.78 10.03
N MET A 43 6.27 8.09 9.78
CA MET A 43 6.22 8.66 8.45
C MET A 43 7.45 8.34 7.58
N LEU A 44 8.46 7.69 8.14
CA LEU A 44 9.57 7.11 7.37
C LEU A 44 9.25 5.71 6.85
N ARG A 45 8.08 5.18 7.19
CA ARG A 45 7.57 3.89 6.74
C ARG A 45 6.14 4.01 6.20
N PRO A 46 5.90 4.90 5.22
CA PRO A 46 4.52 5.25 4.82
C PRO A 46 3.88 4.29 3.81
N CYS A 47 4.67 3.52 3.07
CA CYS A 47 4.16 2.76 1.93
C CYS A 47 3.49 1.45 2.35
N PRO A 48 2.26 1.17 1.88
CA PRO A 48 1.59 -0.10 2.18
C PRO A 48 2.16 -1.29 1.42
N MET A 49 3.13 -1.08 0.53
CA MET A 49 3.79 -2.15 -0.19
C MET A 49 5.23 -2.34 0.30
N LEU A 50 6.03 -1.27 0.21
CA LEU A 50 7.48 -1.38 0.44
C LEU A 50 7.82 -1.56 1.92
N GLU A 51 7.19 -0.76 2.80
CA GLU A 51 7.49 -0.79 4.23
C GLU A 51 6.47 -1.54 5.08
N ASN A 52 5.25 -1.73 4.56
CA ASN A 52 4.16 -2.39 5.27
C ASN A 52 3.44 -3.40 4.35
N PRO A 53 4.15 -4.41 3.82
CA PRO A 53 3.57 -5.32 2.83
C PRO A 53 2.35 -6.09 3.34
N GLU A 54 2.23 -6.33 4.63
CA GLU A 54 1.04 -6.94 5.24
C GLU A 54 -0.23 -6.12 4.98
N LYS A 55 -0.10 -4.81 4.87
CA LYS A 55 -1.23 -3.91 4.57
C LYS A 55 -1.74 -4.11 3.14
N LEU A 56 -0.81 -4.18 2.18
CA LEU A 56 -1.19 -4.43 0.79
C LEU A 56 -1.84 -5.82 0.63
N ARG A 57 -1.27 -6.85 1.25
CA ARG A 57 -1.86 -8.19 1.23
C ARG A 57 -3.31 -8.16 1.69
N ALA A 58 -3.57 -7.51 2.80
CA ALA A 58 -4.91 -7.42 3.38
C ALA A 58 -5.87 -6.68 2.45
N MET A 59 -5.46 -5.54 1.88
CA MET A 59 -6.30 -4.74 0.99
C MET A 59 -6.66 -5.48 -0.30
N VAL A 60 -5.68 -6.12 -0.93
CA VAL A 60 -5.92 -6.87 -2.17
C VAL A 60 -6.82 -8.07 -1.92
N LYS A 61 -6.57 -8.82 -0.86
CA LYS A 61 -7.38 -10.00 -0.54
C LYS A 61 -8.81 -9.65 -0.13
N SER A 62 -9.00 -8.62 0.67
CA SER A 62 -10.32 -8.20 1.13
C SER A 62 -11.17 -7.57 0.02
N SER A 63 -10.55 -6.91 -0.95
CA SER A 63 -11.24 -6.26 -2.06
C SER A 63 -11.50 -7.17 -3.25
N GLY A 64 -10.84 -8.34 -3.29
CA GLY A 64 -10.89 -9.21 -4.45
C GLY A 64 -10.16 -8.66 -5.68
N ALA A 65 -9.25 -7.71 -5.48
CA ALA A 65 -8.49 -7.10 -6.56
C ALA A 65 -7.61 -8.12 -7.29
N HIS A 66 -7.37 -7.86 -8.57
CA HIS A 66 -6.54 -8.70 -9.43
C HIS A 66 -5.32 -7.93 -9.92
N SER A 67 -4.28 -8.66 -10.32
CA SER A 67 -3.11 -8.06 -10.96
C SER A 67 -3.49 -7.40 -12.28
N THR A 68 -2.95 -6.20 -12.51
CA THR A 68 -3.16 -5.46 -13.76
C THR A 68 -2.08 -5.76 -14.80
N ASP A 69 -1.07 -6.54 -14.45
CA ASP A 69 -0.03 -6.98 -15.39
C ASP A 69 -0.61 -8.05 -16.32
N LEU A 70 -0.70 -7.71 -17.60
CA LEU A 70 -1.30 -8.60 -18.61
C LEU A 70 -0.33 -9.68 -19.09
N GLN A 71 0.97 -9.44 -19.01
CA GLN A 71 1.98 -10.38 -19.49
C GLN A 71 2.46 -11.33 -18.40
N SER A 72 2.65 -10.82 -17.21
CA SER A 72 3.17 -11.59 -16.08
C SER A 72 2.39 -11.28 -14.81
N PRO A 73 1.11 -11.71 -14.74
CA PRO A 73 0.30 -11.45 -13.55
C PRO A 73 1.00 -12.01 -12.31
N GLU A 74 1.03 -11.20 -11.26
CA GLU A 74 1.71 -11.54 -10.02
C GLU A 74 0.72 -11.52 -8.86
N THR A 75 0.69 -12.61 -8.07
CA THR A 75 -0.13 -12.62 -6.86
C THR A 75 0.42 -11.62 -5.86
N VAL A 76 -0.45 -11.07 -5.01
CA VAL A 76 -0.04 -10.13 -3.98
C VAL A 76 0.94 -10.77 -2.99
N ASP A 77 0.77 -12.05 -2.69
CA ASP A 77 1.68 -12.77 -1.80
C ASP A 77 3.10 -12.87 -2.40
N HIS A 78 3.20 -13.13 -3.70
CA HIS A 78 4.49 -13.20 -4.39
C HIS A 78 5.19 -11.83 -4.40
N LEU A 79 4.46 -10.78 -4.74
CA LEU A 79 4.99 -9.41 -4.72
C LEU A 79 5.44 -9.01 -3.32
N CYS A 80 4.59 -9.18 -2.33
CA CYS A 80 4.88 -8.76 -0.96
C CYS A 80 6.01 -9.55 -0.32
N ALA A 81 6.21 -10.82 -0.73
CA ALA A 81 7.35 -11.61 -0.27
C ALA A 81 8.69 -10.95 -0.64
N LYS A 82 8.75 -10.27 -1.78
CA LYS A 82 9.94 -9.53 -2.20
C LYS A 82 10.20 -8.31 -1.33
N CYS A 83 9.16 -7.72 -0.75
CA CYS A 83 9.26 -6.52 0.08
C CYS A 83 9.47 -6.83 1.56
N ASP A 84 9.13 -8.03 2.01
CA ASP A 84 9.18 -8.41 3.43
C ASP A 84 10.58 -8.19 4.03
N ARG A 85 11.61 -8.58 3.33
CA ARG A 85 13.00 -8.44 3.80
C ARG A 85 13.39 -6.98 3.94
N TYR A 86 13.12 -6.17 2.93
CA TYR A 86 13.40 -4.74 2.97
C TYR A 86 12.64 -4.07 4.13
N ALA A 87 11.37 -4.36 4.26
CA ALA A 87 10.55 -3.79 5.33
C ALA A 87 11.10 -4.13 6.71
N ALA A 88 11.50 -5.38 6.93
CA ALA A 88 12.07 -5.84 8.19
C ALA A 88 13.44 -5.20 8.48
N GLU A 89 14.28 -5.06 7.46
CA GLU A 89 15.62 -4.46 7.61
C GLU A 89 15.57 -2.95 7.84
N TRP A 90 14.63 -2.25 7.19
CA TRP A 90 14.47 -0.81 7.32
C TRP A 90 13.81 -0.40 8.64
N LYS A 91 12.94 -1.24 9.17
CA LYS A 91 12.13 -0.93 10.36
C LYS A 91 12.94 -0.39 11.54
N PRO A 92 14.00 -1.07 12.03
CA PRO A 92 14.71 -0.57 13.22
C PRO A 92 15.41 0.76 12.97
N THR A 93 15.97 0.98 11.79
CA THR A 93 16.61 2.25 11.43
C THR A 93 15.58 3.38 11.32
N ALA A 94 14.48 3.11 10.64
CA ALA A 94 13.40 4.09 10.48
C ALA A 94 12.79 4.47 11.83
N ASP A 95 12.55 3.51 12.69
CA ASP A 95 11.95 3.75 14.01
C ASP A 95 12.91 4.56 14.90
N LYS A 96 14.20 4.27 14.84
CA LYS A 96 15.22 5.03 15.58
C LYS A 96 15.27 6.47 15.11
N LEU A 97 15.37 6.70 13.79
CA LEU A 97 15.43 8.04 13.23
C LEU A 97 14.15 8.83 13.51
N TRP A 98 13.01 8.18 13.46
CA TRP A 98 11.74 8.82 13.75
C TRP A 98 11.66 9.25 15.21
N ALA A 99 12.07 8.41 16.15
CA ALA A 99 12.10 8.72 17.57
C ALA A 99 13.05 9.88 17.88
N GLU A 100 14.23 9.89 17.28
CA GLU A 100 15.22 10.97 17.46
C GLU A 100 14.69 12.30 16.91
N ASN A 101 14.09 12.28 15.72
CA ASN A 101 13.51 13.47 15.11
C ASN A 101 12.35 14.03 15.94
N ARG A 102 11.51 13.16 16.48
CA ARG A 102 10.39 13.55 17.34
C ARG A 102 10.90 14.17 18.64
N ALA A 103 11.93 13.59 19.24
CA ALA A 103 12.54 14.13 20.45
C ALA A 103 13.11 15.52 20.24
N GLU A 104 13.80 15.75 19.11
CA GLU A 104 14.31 17.09 18.74
C GLU A 104 13.17 18.09 18.52
N HIS A 105 12.13 17.68 17.83
CA HIS A 105 10.97 18.53 17.56
C HIS A 105 10.25 18.91 18.85
N ASP A 106 10.05 17.95 19.75
CA ASP A 106 9.34 18.15 21.01
C ASP A 106 10.17 18.99 22.01
N ALA A 107 11.51 18.99 21.86
CA ALA A 107 12.42 19.80 22.68
C ALA A 107 12.44 21.28 22.28
N LYS A 108 11.96 21.62 21.10
CA LYS A 108 11.86 23.00 20.61
C LYS A 108 10.53 23.63 21.00
#